data_a4f38ffa8ef4043864d7e61fafe9e8d4
#
_entry.id   a4f38ffa8ef4043864d7e61fafe9e8d4
#
_cell.length_a   1.000
_cell.length_b   1.000
_cell.length_c   1.000
_cell.angle_alpha   90.00
_cell.angle_beta   90.00
_cell.angle_gamma   90.00
#
_symmetry.space_group_name_H-M   'P 1'
#
loop_
_entity.id
_entity.type
_entity.pdbx_description
1 polymer ?
#
loop_
_entity_poly.entity_id
_entity_poly.type
_entity_poly.pdbx_seq_one_letter_code
_entity_poly.pdbx_strand_id
1 'polypeptide(L)'
;SNGMICGPDEIGLGPKTDGIMVLSNDAKVGLPGSEYFDVKSDVIFEIGLTPNRTDAMSHIGVARDLKAALNSKGHNLKMCLPSIKDFSIDNKHLNIDVEIKSPDLCPRYSGVCISNIKVQDSPEWLKHRLLSIGINPTNNVVDVTNYVLHEIGQPLHAFDTSMIEGNKIIIKTAKEGSTFITLDENER
;
A
#
# COMPACT_ATOMS: atom_id res chain seq x y z
N SER A 1 -11.69 13.51 39.57
CA SER A 1 -11.69 14.29 38.33
C SER A 1 -12.38 13.49 37.25
N ASN A 2 -13.15 14.13 36.40
CA ASN A 2 -13.93 13.47 35.35
C ASN A 2 -13.19 13.43 34.00
N GLY A 3 -11.86 13.58 34.00
CA GLY A 3 -11.04 13.55 32.79
C GLY A 3 -9.57 13.72 33.09
N MET A 4 -8.74 13.44 32.08
CA MET A 4 -7.31 13.61 32.08
C MET A 4 -6.91 14.43 30.84
N ILE A 5 -5.99 15.37 31.04
CA ILE A 5 -5.36 16.09 29.93
C ILE A 5 -4.26 15.18 29.36
N CYS A 6 -4.24 14.96 28.05
CA CYS A 6 -3.35 14.00 27.41
C CYS A 6 -2.63 14.59 26.19
N GLY A 7 -1.56 13.94 25.79
CA GLY A 7 -0.87 14.14 24.53
C GLY A 7 -1.58 13.39 23.36
N PRO A 8 -1.24 13.70 22.11
CA PRO A 8 -1.83 13.03 20.95
C PRO A 8 -1.51 11.53 20.87
N ASP A 9 -0.35 11.12 21.35
CA ASP A 9 0.09 9.72 21.39
C ASP A 9 -0.73 8.86 22.36
N GLU A 10 -1.18 9.46 23.48
CA GLU A 10 -1.98 8.75 24.50
C GLU A 10 -3.37 8.36 24.01
N ILE A 11 -3.86 9.01 22.96
CA ILE A 11 -5.14 8.71 22.31
C ILE A 11 -4.99 8.20 20.87
N GLY A 12 -3.76 7.84 20.48
CA GLY A 12 -3.47 7.22 19.18
C GLY A 12 -3.54 8.16 17.97
N LEU A 13 -3.44 9.47 18.16
CA LEU A 13 -3.53 10.47 17.09
C LEU A 13 -2.18 10.88 16.49
N GLY A 14 -1.07 10.31 16.96
CA GLY A 14 0.23 10.67 16.41
C GLY A 14 1.41 10.10 17.20
N PRO A 15 2.63 10.48 16.84
CA PRO A 15 3.83 10.04 17.55
C PRO A 15 3.88 10.69 18.95
N LYS A 16 4.69 10.09 19.81
CA LYS A 16 4.92 10.63 21.15
C LYS A 16 5.46 12.05 21.09
N THR A 17 4.80 12.95 21.81
CA THR A 17 5.20 14.35 21.96
C THR A 17 5.42 14.69 23.44
N ASP A 18 6.32 15.63 23.70
CA ASP A 18 6.48 16.15 25.04
C ASP A 18 5.41 17.22 25.32
N GLY A 19 4.46 16.86 26.17
CA GLY A 19 3.41 17.76 26.64
C GLY A 19 1.99 17.38 26.22
N ILE A 20 1.07 18.27 26.56
CA ILE A 20 -0.36 18.10 26.29
C ILE A 20 -0.72 18.57 24.88
N MET A 21 -1.78 17.98 24.34
CA MET A 21 -2.35 18.41 23.08
C MET A 21 -3.14 19.71 23.26
N VAL A 22 -2.77 20.75 22.47
CA VAL A 22 -3.48 22.02 22.41
C VAL A 22 -4.36 22.03 21.18
N LEU A 23 -5.66 22.09 21.39
CA LEU A 23 -6.64 22.18 20.30
C LEU A 23 -6.69 23.59 19.73
N SER A 24 -7.20 23.73 18.51
CA SER A 24 -7.44 25.02 17.88
C SER A 24 -8.46 25.86 18.67
N ASN A 25 -8.31 27.20 18.61
CA ASN A 25 -9.18 28.13 19.36
C ASN A 25 -10.66 28.08 18.96
N ASP A 26 -10.96 27.54 17.80
CA ASP A 26 -12.30 27.33 17.27
C ASP A 26 -12.91 25.97 17.66
N ALA A 27 -12.16 25.14 18.40
CA ALA A 27 -12.64 23.86 18.90
C ALA A 27 -13.86 24.06 19.81
N LYS A 28 -14.98 23.46 19.41
CA LYS A 28 -16.24 23.57 20.15
C LYS A 28 -16.16 22.78 21.46
N VAL A 29 -16.32 23.47 22.58
CA VAL A 29 -16.33 22.82 23.90
C VAL A 29 -17.48 21.81 24.00
N GLY A 30 -17.15 20.59 24.43
CA GLY A 30 -18.10 19.48 24.55
C GLY A 30 -18.31 18.67 23.28
N LEU A 31 -17.63 18.99 22.17
CA LEU A 31 -17.62 18.16 20.99
C LEU A 31 -16.88 16.84 21.30
N PRO A 32 -17.40 15.66 20.95
CA PRO A 32 -16.66 14.42 21.10
C PRO A 32 -15.34 14.43 20.34
N GLY A 33 -14.26 13.94 20.93
CA GLY A 33 -12.93 13.90 20.29
C GLY A 33 -12.94 13.12 18.97
N SER A 34 -13.69 12.03 18.88
CA SER A 34 -13.85 11.27 17.64
C SER A 34 -14.48 12.09 16.51
N GLU A 35 -15.35 13.03 16.81
CA GLU A 35 -15.94 13.95 15.83
C GLU A 35 -14.98 15.08 15.47
N TYR A 36 -14.30 15.66 16.46
CA TYR A 36 -13.33 16.73 16.23
C TYR A 36 -12.16 16.28 15.36
N PHE A 37 -11.65 15.07 15.56
CA PHE A 37 -10.52 14.51 14.82
C PHE A 37 -10.93 13.65 13.61
N ASP A 38 -12.21 13.59 13.25
CA ASP A 38 -12.75 12.73 12.19
C ASP A 38 -12.26 11.28 12.32
N VAL A 39 -12.24 10.76 13.55
CA VAL A 39 -11.76 9.40 13.82
C VAL A 39 -12.72 8.40 13.22
N LYS A 40 -12.25 7.67 12.22
CA LYS A 40 -13.01 6.58 11.59
C LYS A 40 -12.66 5.28 12.26
N SER A 41 -13.67 4.57 12.75
CA SER A 41 -13.47 3.20 13.21
C SER A 41 -13.36 2.25 12.01
N ASP A 42 -12.44 1.30 12.09
CA ASP A 42 -12.33 0.21 11.12
C ASP A 42 -12.26 -1.13 11.86
N VAL A 43 -12.50 -2.22 11.15
CA VAL A 43 -12.39 -3.57 11.71
C VAL A 43 -11.24 -4.28 11.04
N ILE A 44 -10.25 -4.63 11.83
CA ILE A 44 -9.03 -5.31 11.37
C ILE A 44 -9.12 -6.77 11.75
N PHE A 45 -8.91 -7.65 10.78
CA PHE A 45 -8.80 -9.08 11.00
C PHE A 45 -7.35 -9.52 10.84
N GLU A 46 -6.79 -10.09 11.88
CA GLU A 46 -5.52 -10.79 11.78
C GLU A 46 -5.79 -12.23 11.32
N ILE A 47 -5.25 -12.58 10.15
CA ILE A 47 -5.53 -13.86 9.50
C ILE A 47 -4.22 -14.63 9.34
N GLY A 48 -4.10 -15.76 10.03
CA GLY A 48 -3.02 -16.72 9.85
C GLY A 48 -3.25 -17.55 8.58
N LEU A 49 -2.31 -17.50 7.65
CA LEU A 49 -2.30 -18.32 6.45
C LEU A 49 -1.21 -19.41 6.53
N THR A 50 -1.53 -20.58 6.02
CA THR A 50 -0.53 -21.65 5.86
C THR A 50 0.41 -21.33 4.68
N PRO A 51 1.68 -21.78 4.70
CA PRO A 51 2.65 -21.44 3.65
C PRO A 51 2.26 -21.80 2.22
N ASN A 52 1.37 -22.79 2.05
CA ASN A 52 0.86 -23.22 0.75
C ASN A 52 -0.29 -22.36 0.21
N ARG A 53 -0.71 -21.31 0.94
CA ARG A 53 -1.85 -20.44 0.59
C ARG A 53 -1.40 -19.03 0.22
N THR A 54 -0.34 -18.92 -0.56
CA THR A 54 0.17 -17.65 -1.10
C THR A 54 -0.86 -16.91 -1.96
N ASP A 55 -1.80 -17.63 -2.57
CA ASP A 55 -2.94 -17.10 -3.30
C ASP A 55 -3.91 -16.26 -2.44
N ALA A 56 -3.92 -16.48 -1.14
CA ALA A 56 -4.78 -15.79 -0.19
C ALA A 56 -4.08 -14.60 0.52
N MET A 57 -2.82 -14.30 0.21
CA MET A 57 -2.05 -13.22 0.84
C MET A 57 -2.39 -11.84 0.26
N SER A 58 -3.70 -11.52 0.24
CA SER A 58 -4.21 -10.21 -0.18
C SER A 58 -5.69 -10.08 0.19
N HIS A 59 -6.24 -8.86 0.17
CA HIS A 59 -7.67 -8.66 0.38
C HIS A 59 -8.52 -9.44 -0.63
N ILE A 60 -8.13 -9.45 -1.90
CA ILE A 60 -8.83 -10.23 -2.94
C ILE A 60 -8.72 -11.73 -2.68
N GLY A 61 -7.55 -12.21 -2.24
CA GLY A 61 -7.36 -13.62 -1.91
C GLY A 61 -8.27 -14.07 -0.76
N VAL A 62 -8.29 -13.32 0.33
CA VAL A 62 -9.18 -13.58 1.48
C VAL A 62 -10.65 -13.47 1.07
N ALA A 63 -11.02 -12.45 0.29
CA ALA A 63 -12.39 -12.28 -0.19
C ALA A 63 -12.87 -13.47 -1.04
N ARG A 64 -11.99 -14.07 -1.82
CA ARG A 64 -12.28 -15.27 -2.62
C ARG A 64 -12.61 -16.48 -1.73
N ASP A 65 -11.81 -16.70 -0.71
CA ASP A 65 -12.03 -17.79 0.25
C ASP A 65 -13.30 -17.56 1.07
N LEU A 66 -13.49 -16.34 1.57
CA LEU A 66 -14.66 -15.97 2.34
C LEU A 66 -15.94 -16.13 1.51
N LYS A 67 -15.93 -15.70 0.24
CA LYS A 67 -17.04 -15.91 -0.68
C LYS A 67 -17.34 -17.40 -0.86
N ALA A 68 -16.32 -18.23 -1.08
CA ALA A 68 -16.50 -19.68 -1.25
C ALA A 68 -17.12 -20.30 0.01
N ALA A 69 -16.60 -19.96 1.19
CA ALA A 69 -17.08 -20.47 2.47
C ALA A 69 -18.50 -20.04 2.78
N LEU A 70 -18.87 -18.80 2.52
CA LEU A 70 -20.21 -18.30 2.78
C LEU A 70 -21.24 -18.83 1.77
N ASN A 71 -20.87 -18.93 0.49
CA ASN A 71 -21.76 -19.50 -0.53
C ASN A 71 -22.03 -20.98 -0.29
N SER A 72 -21.08 -21.74 0.26
CA SER A 72 -21.32 -23.14 0.66
C SER A 72 -22.34 -23.28 1.81
N LYS A 73 -22.53 -22.20 2.58
CA LYS A 73 -23.53 -22.10 3.65
C LYS A 73 -24.89 -21.51 3.20
N GLY A 74 -25.09 -21.37 1.88
CA GLY A 74 -26.35 -20.89 1.31
C GLY A 74 -26.42 -19.37 1.08
N HIS A 75 -25.35 -18.60 1.33
CA HIS A 75 -25.30 -17.19 0.90
C HIS A 75 -25.07 -17.13 -0.63
N ASN A 76 -25.49 -16.01 -1.24
CA ASN A 76 -25.26 -15.76 -2.67
C ASN A 76 -24.42 -14.49 -2.84
N LEU A 77 -23.15 -14.56 -2.44
CA LEU A 77 -22.23 -13.43 -2.49
C LEU A 77 -21.53 -13.35 -3.84
N LYS A 78 -21.39 -12.12 -4.33
CA LYS A 78 -20.59 -11.79 -5.52
C LYS A 78 -19.32 -11.06 -5.05
N MET A 79 -18.22 -11.32 -5.75
CA MET A 79 -16.97 -10.60 -5.56
C MET A 79 -16.83 -9.58 -6.70
N CYS A 80 -16.56 -8.32 -6.33
CA CYS A 80 -16.26 -7.27 -7.29
C CYS A 80 -14.75 -7.02 -7.28
N LEU A 81 -14.12 -7.07 -8.44
CA LEU A 81 -12.73 -6.66 -8.61
C LEU A 81 -12.65 -5.16 -8.88
N PRO A 82 -11.54 -4.50 -8.54
CA PRO A 82 -11.31 -3.11 -8.93
C PRO A 82 -11.50 -2.94 -10.44
N SER A 83 -12.17 -1.85 -10.83
CA SER A 83 -12.41 -1.56 -12.24
C SER A 83 -11.15 -0.99 -12.89
N ILE A 84 -10.83 -1.51 -14.06
CA ILE A 84 -9.76 -0.98 -14.93
C ILE A 84 -10.32 -0.26 -16.17
N LYS A 85 -11.62 -0.02 -16.21
CA LYS A 85 -12.32 0.50 -17.42
C LYS A 85 -11.85 1.90 -17.80
N ASP A 86 -11.43 2.68 -16.82
CA ASP A 86 -11.01 4.08 -17.03
C ASP A 86 -9.50 4.17 -17.31
N PHE A 87 -8.79 3.04 -17.30
CA PHE A 87 -7.39 3.03 -17.69
C PHE A 87 -7.23 3.06 -19.20
N SER A 88 -6.51 4.06 -19.70
CA SER A 88 -6.12 4.17 -21.10
C SER A 88 -4.70 4.76 -21.20
N ILE A 89 -3.98 4.36 -22.23
CA ILE A 89 -2.69 4.98 -22.56
C ILE A 89 -2.99 6.25 -23.35
N ASP A 90 -2.74 7.40 -22.74
CA ASP A 90 -3.00 8.72 -23.34
C ASP A 90 -1.90 9.18 -24.30
N ASN A 91 -0.65 8.72 -24.09
CA ASN A 91 0.46 9.01 -24.99
C ASN A 91 1.55 7.91 -24.92
N LYS A 92 2.53 7.98 -25.81
CA LYS A 92 3.67 7.07 -25.90
C LYS A 92 4.99 7.82 -25.96
N HIS A 93 5.05 9.04 -25.42
CA HIS A 93 6.27 9.85 -25.47
C HIS A 93 7.38 9.35 -24.55
N LEU A 94 7.00 8.73 -23.42
CA LEU A 94 7.93 8.06 -22.53
C LEU A 94 7.86 6.57 -22.78
N ASN A 95 8.98 5.98 -23.12
CA ASN A 95 9.12 4.55 -23.33
C ASN A 95 10.35 4.04 -22.58
N ILE A 96 10.17 2.95 -21.87
CA ILE A 96 11.24 2.19 -21.22
C ILE A 96 11.24 0.80 -21.83
N ASP A 97 12.37 0.42 -22.41
CA ASP A 97 12.51 -0.93 -22.96
C ASP A 97 12.69 -1.94 -21.84
N VAL A 98 12.05 -3.10 -22.00
CA VAL A 98 12.18 -4.21 -21.08
C VAL A 98 12.78 -5.42 -21.80
N GLU A 99 13.90 -5.89 -21.29
CA GLU A 99 14.56 -7.11 -21.78
C GLU A 99 14.55 -8.18 -20.70
N ILE A 100 14.00 -9.35 -21.00
CA ILE A 100 14.01 -10.50 -20.09
C ILE A 100 15.07 -11.50 -20.59
N LYS A 101 16.16 -11.64 -19.83
CA LYS A 101 17.26 -12.59 -20.14
C LYS A 101 17.06 -13.97 -19.49
N SER A 102 16.15 -14.07 -18.51
CA SER A 102 15.87 -15.30 -17.79
C SER A 102 14.38 -15.58 -17.82
N PRO A 103 13.80 -15.95 -19.00
CA PRO A 103 12.36 -16.11 -19.17
C PRO A 103 11.78 -17.29 -18.36
N ASP A 104 12.58 -18.29 -18.04
CA ASP A 104 12.17 -19.44 -17.21
C ASP A 104 11.86 -19.03 -15.77
N LEU A 105 12.56 -17.99 -15.25
CA LEU A 105 12.39 -17.46 -13.90
C LEU A 105 11.44 -16.27 -13.86
N CYS A 106 11.42 -15.47 -14.92
CA CYS A 106 10.54 -14.33 -15.06
C CYS A 106 9.90 -14.36 -16.46
N PRO A 107 8.78 -15.07 -16.64
CA PRO A 107 8.16 -15.22 -17.95
C PRO A 107 7.53 -13.92 -18.48
N ARG A 108 7.24 -12.97 -17.60
CA ARG A 108 6.65 -11.69 -17.98
C ARG A 108 7.04 -10.59 -17.00
N TYR A 109 7.43 -9.45 -17.54
CA TYR A 109 7.63 -8.21 -16.80
C TYR A 109 6.93 -7.07 -17.55
N SER A 110 6.15 -6.26 -16.86
CA SER A 110 5.39 -5.16 -17.46
C SER A 110 5.72 -3.86 -16.74
N GLY A 111 5.83 -2.79 -17.50
CA GLY A 111 6.04 -1.44 -16.98
C GLY A 111 5.06 -0.44 -17.60
N VAL A 112 4.75 0.60 -16.85
CA VAL A 112 3.97 1.76 -17.29
C VAL A 112 4.74 3.01 -16.93
N CYS A 113 4.94 3.90 -17.91
CA CYS A 113 5.50 5.22 -17.64
C CYS A 113 4.38 6.20 -17.34
N ILE A 114 4.49 6.92 -16.25
CA ILE A 114 3.51 7.94 -15.85
C ILE A 114 4.27 9.27 -15.70
N SER A 115 3.83 10.31 -16.39
CA SER A 115 4.44 11.65 -16.36
C SER A 115 3.64 12.60 -15.48
N ASN A 116 4.25 13.75 -15.17
CA ASN A 116 3.64 14.83 -14.39
C ASN A 116 3.20 14.42 -12.97
N ILE A 117 3.88 13.43 -12.39
CA ILE A 117 3.64 13.03 -11.01
C ILE A 117 4.24 14.09 -10.08
N LYS A 118 3.45 14.53 -9.11
CA LYS A 118 3.93 15.30 -7.97
C LYS A 118 4.01 14.35 -6.77
N VAL A 119 5.23 14.07 -6.33
CA VAL A 119 5.46 13.33 -5.09
C VAL A 119 5.07 14.22 -3.92
N GLN A 120 4.15 13.76 -3.10
CA GLN A 120 3.60 14.48 -1.95
C GLN A 120 2.99 13.49 -0.95
N ASP A 121 2.50 13.98 0.16
CA ASP A 121 1.75 13.19 1.12
C ASP A 121 0.57 12.48 0.46
N SER A 122 0.33 11.26 0.88
CA SER A 122 -0.85 10.50 0.47
C SER A 122 -2.15 11.13 0.97
N PRO A 123 -3.25 11.00 0.24
CA PRO A 123 -4.56 11.41 0.74
C PRO A 123 -4.95 10.59 1.99
N GLU A 124 -5.72 11.19 2.87
CA GLU A 124 -6.03 10.62 4.19
C GLU A 124 -6.67 9.22 4.11
N TRP A 125 -7.54 8.98 3.12
CA TRP A 125 -8.13 7.66 2.95
C TRP A 125 -7.08 6.55 2.72
N LEU A 126 -6.01 6.85 1.96
CA LEU A 126 -4.93 5.91 1.67
C LEU A 126 -4.06 5.69 2.90
N LYS A 127 -3.70 6.78 3.60
CA LYS A 127 -2.97 6.71 4.87
C LYS A 127 -3.70 5.84 5.89
N HIS A 128 -5.00 6.08 6.07
CA HIS A 128 -5.81 5.30 7.01
C HIS A 128 -5.84 3.81 6.66
N ARG A 129 -5.98 3.46 5.38
CA ARG A 129 -5.97 2.05 4.96
C ARG A 129 -4.64 1.36 5.24
N LEU A 130 -3.53 2.03 4.98
CA LEU A 130 -2.21 1.48 5.26
C LEU A 130 -1.93 1.37 6.76
N LEU A 131 -2.24 2.41 7.53
CA LEU A 131 -2.11 2.38 8.99
C LEU A 131 -2.94 1.26 9.62
N SER A 132 -4.13 1.00 9.11
CA SER A 132 -5.00 -0.08 9.61
C SER A 132 -4.37 -1.47 9.50
N ILE A 133 -3.45 -1.66 8.55
CA ILE A 133 -2.70 -2.93 8.38
C ILE A 133 -1.26 -2.84 8.88
N GLY A 134 -0.93 -1.80 9.65
CA GLY A 134 0.39 -1.64 10.28
C GLY A 134 1.49 -1.09 9.36
N ILE A 135 1.14 -0.52 8.21
CA ILE A 135 2.09 0.09 7.29
C ILE A 135 2.11 1.61 7.51
N ASN A 136 3.28 2.14 7.80
CA ASN A 136 3.47 3.59 7.92
C ASN A 136 3.50 4.25 6.53
N PRO A 137 2.63 5.24 6.27
CA PRO A 137 2.66 6.00 5.01
C PRO A 137 3.98 6.75 4.82
N THR A 138 4.42 6.83 3.58
CA THR A 138 5.67 7.52 3.18
C THR A 138 5.37 8.68 2.24
N ASN A 139 4.83 8.39 1.08
CA ASN A 139 4.39 9.33 0.08
C ASN A 139 3.41 8.65 -0.89
N ASN A 140 2.69 9.44 -1.67
CA ASN A 140 1.65 8.95 -2.55
C ASN A 140 2.10 7.89 -3.58
N VAL A 141 3.37 7.89 -4.00
CA VAL A 141 3.88 6.90 -4.95
C VAL A 141 4.13 5.56 -4.26
N VAL A 142 4.89 5.58 -3.16
CA VAL A 142 5.21 4.37 -2.38
C VAL A 142 3.94 3.78 -1.78
N ASP A 143 3.06 4.60 -1.26
CA ASP A 143 1.83 4.17 -0.60
C ASP A 143 0.85 3.50 -1.58
N VAL A 144 0.75 4.00 -2.81
CA VAL A 144 -0.04 3.31 -3.85
C VAL A 144 0.53 1.94 -4.17
N THR A 145 1.85 1.78 -4.26
CA THR A 145 2.45 0.45 -4.50
C THR A 145 2.16 -0.52 -3.36
N ASN A 146 2.24 -0.06 -2.12
CA ASN A 146 1.88 -0.85 -0.94
C ASN A 146 0.38 -1.19 -0.92
N TYR A 147 -0.47 -0.22 -1.22
CA TYR A 147 -1.91 -0.44 -1.28
C TYR A 147 -2.28 -1.53 -2.29
N VAL A 148 -1.76 -1.44 -3.51
CA VAL A 148 -2.02 -2.43 -4.58
C VAL A 148 -1.49 -3.82 -4.18
N LEU A 149 -0.29 -3.88 -3.57
CA LEU A 149 0.25 -5.14 -3.05
C LEU A 149 -0.72 -5.83 -2.09
N HIS A 150 -1.24 -5.10 -1.11
CA HIS A 150 -2.16 -5.67 -0.13
C HIS A 150 -3.58 -5.88 -0.65
N GLU A 151 -4.02 -5.10 -1.64
CA GLU A 151 -5.34 -5.28 -2.25
C GLU A 151 -5.40 -6.52 -3.13
N ILE A 152 -4.44 -6.70 -4.05
CA ILE A 152 -4.51 -7.75 -5.09
C ILE A 152 -3.37 -8.77 -5.02
N GLY A 153 -2.39 -8.58 -4.15
CA GLY A 153 -1.24 -9.48 -4.01
C GLY A 153 -0.15 -9.31 -5.08
N GLN A 154 -0.18 -8.21 -5.83
CA GLN A 154 0.80 -7.92 -6.88
C GLN A 154 1.81 -6.89 -6.41
N PRO A 155 3.08 -7.26 -6.20
CA PRO A 155 4.13 -6.30 -5.89
C PRO A 155 4.39 -5.38 -7.07
N LEU A 156 4.52 -4.08 -6.76
CA LEU A 156 4.88 -3.04 -7.72
C LEU A 156 6.19 -2.38 -7.30
N HIS A 157 6.96 -1.94 -8.29
CA HIS A 157 8.16 -1.15 -8.08
C HIS A 157 8.02 0.17 -8.84
N ALA A 158 8.29 1.28 -8.16
CA ALA A 158 8.31 2.61 -8.77
C ALA A 158 9.76 3.08 -8.93
N PHE A 159 10.11 3.56 -10.10
CA PHE A 159 11.43 4.10 -10.41
C PHE A 159 11.31 5.49 -11.01
N ASP A 160 12.23 6.37 -10.66
CA ASP A 160 12.40 7.61 -11.37
C ASP A 160 13.06 7.31 -12.73
N THR A 161 12.37 7.61 -13.83
CA THR A 161 12.86 7.32 -15.16
C THR A 161 14.16 8.06 -15.49
N SER A 162 14.42 9.21 -14.88
CA SER A 162 15.67 9.96 -15.06
C SER A 162 16.90 9.23 -14.48
N MET A 163 16.67 8.29 -13.56
CA MET A 163 17.72 7.46 -12.94
C MET A 163 17.94 6.13 -13.68
N ILE A 164 17.16 5.85 -14.73
CA ILE A 164 17.29 4.61 -15.50
C ILE A 164 18.24 4.85 -16.68
N GLU A 165 19.46 4.31 -16.58
CA GLU A 165 20.47 4.40 -17.64
C GLU A 165 19.98 3.73 -18.93
N GLY A 166 20.13 4.44 -20.05
CA GLY A 166 19.77 3.95 -21.38
C GLY A 166 18.28 3.66 -21.59
N ASN A 167 17.40 4.16 -20.71
CA ASN A 167 15.95 3.93 -20.78
C ASN A 167 15.57 2.45 -20.90
N LYS A 168 16.31 1.58 -20.22
CA LYS A 168 16.15 0.14 -20.34
C LYS A 168 16.22 -0.59 -19.01
N ILE A 169 15.27 -1.50 -18.81
CA ILE A 169 15.24 -2.43 -17.66
C ILE A 169 15.61 -3.82 -18.16
N ILE A 170 16.62 -4.45 -17.54
CA ILE A 170 17.07 -5.79 -17.89
C ILE A 170 16.79 -6.74 -16.71
N ILE A 171 15.96 -7.73 -16.96
CA ILE A 171 15.64 -8.78 -15.99
C ILE A 171 16.56 -9.98 -16.25
N LYS A 172 17.43 -10.26 -15.30
CA LYS A 172 18.41 -11.34 -15.40
C LYS A 172 18.73 -11.93 -14.03
N THR A 173 19.26 -13.14 -14.00
CA THR A 173 19.88 -13.69 -12.80
C THR A 173 21.20 -12.97 -12.51
N ALA A 174 21.51 -12.78 -11.25
CA ALA A 174 22.82 -12.31 -10.82
C ALA A 174 23.90 -13.36 -11.16
N LYS A 175 25.11 -12.91 -11.39
CA LYS A 175 26.25 -13.83 -11.55
C LYS A 175 26.60 -14.40 -10.17
N GLU A 176 27.05 -15.65 -10.14
CA GLU A 176 27.57 -16.27 -8.92
C GLU A 176 28.70 -15.42 -8.33
N GLY A 177 28.63 -15.17 -7.02
CA GLY A 177 29.59 -14.32 -6.29
C GLY A 177 29.42 -12.80 -6.48
N SER A 178 28.37 -12.34 -7.22
CA SER A 178 28.04 -10.93 -7.24
C SER A 178 27.27 -10.54 -5.98
N THR A 179 27.59 -9.39 -5.41
CA THR A 179 26.87 -8.81 -4.29
C THR A 179 26.12 -7.54 -4.70
N PHE A 180 25.08 -7.21 -4.00
CA PHE A 180 24.32 -5.97 -4.16
C PHE A 180 23.71 -5.54 -2.83
N ILE A 181 23.50 -4.24 -2.69
CA ILE A 181 22.86 -3.66 -1.51
C ILE A 181 21.36 -3.63 -1.76
N THR A 182 20.60 -4.28 -0.88
CA THR A 182 19.15 -4.30 -0.91
C THR A 182 18.56 -3.04 -0.27
N LEU A 183 17.24 -2.81 -0.43
CA LEU A 183 16.55 -1.64 0.12
C LEU A 183 16.58 -1.58 1.67
N ASP A 184 16.86 -2.70 2.32
CA ASP A 184 17.08 -2.80 3.76
C ASP A 184 18.56 -2.55 4.17
N GLU A 185 19.35 -1.97 3.23
CA GLU A 185 20.77 -1.64 3.40
C GLU A 185 21.69 -2.84 3.70
N ASN A 186 21.20 -4.05 3.50
CA ASN A 186 22.01 -5.26 3.68
C ASN A 186 22.66 -5.67 2.35
N GLU A 187 23.93 -6.03 2.43
CA GLU A 187 24.64 -6.69 1.33
C GLU A 187 24.22 -8.16 1.23
N ARG A 188 23.85 -8.59 0.06
CA ARG A 188 23.44 -9.97 -0.22
C ARG A 188 24.10 -10.51 -1.47
#